data_cd9eafd6f19226a076d8f383a9cc3de8
#
_entry.id   cd9eafd6f19226a076d8f383a9cc3de8
#
_cell.length_a   1.000
_cell.length_b   1.000
_cell.length_c   1.000
_cell.angle_alpha   90.00
_cell.angle_beta   90.00
_cell.angle_gamma   90.00
#
_symmetry.space_group_name_H-M   'P 1'
#
loop_
_entity.id
_entity.type
_entity.pdbx_description
1 polymer ?
#
loop_
_entity_poly.entity_id
_entity_poly.type
_entity_poly.pdbx_seq_one_letter_code
_entity_poly.pdbx_strand_id
1 'polypeptide(L)'
;MSKIANGNWNETKWQPLRAGIERVVFAMEADTLCCTIGRVENGNEVKPHTHPNEQVALVLEGECDYYVAGVPYRLTAGSWVTVPPNVEHYIHVYDSPVPCLQIDIFTPDRPEYTESFTAFLAEEEGK
;
A
#
# COMPACT_ATOMS: atom_id res chain seq x y z
N MET A 1 7.00 -9.95 20.29
CA MET A 1 7.32 -11.21 19.57
C MET A 1 6.26 -11.50 18.53
N SER A 2 6.70 -11.82 17.33
CA SER A 2 5.79 -12.14 16.23
C SER A 2 4.94 -13.38 16.54
N LYS A 3 3.75 -13.41 16.01
CA LYS A 3 2.82 -14.54 16.13
C LYS A 3 2.66 -15.19 14.77
N ILE A 4 2.35 -16.48 14.77
CA ILE A 4 1.87 -17.13 13.56
C ILE A 4 0.42 -16.66 13.37
N ALA A 5 0.15 -16.04 12.24
CA ALA A 5 -1.17 -15.52 11.91
C ALA A 5 -1.44 -15.73 10.42
N ASN A 6 -2.71 -15.73 10.06
CA ASN A 6 -3.11 -15.85 8.66
C ASN A 6 -4.39 -15.04 8.44
N GLY A 7 -4.64 -14.71 7.18
CA GLY A 7 -5.84 -13.95 6.83
C GLY A 7 -5.95 -13.78 5.32
N ASN A 8 -6.98 -13.05 4.92
CA ASN A 8 -7.23 -12.77 3.51
C ASN A 8 -7.75 -11.34 3.39
N TRP A 9 -7.08 -10.50 2.61
CA TRP A 9 -7.51 -9.11 2.45
C TRP A 9 -8.88 -8.96 1.78
N ASN A 10 -9.36 -9.97 1.08
CA ASN A 10 -10.69 -9.94 0.49
C ASN A 10 -11.80 -10.20 1.52
N GLU A 11 -11.45 -10.62 2.72
CA GLU A 11 -12.40 -10.89 3.81
C GLU A 11 -12.51 -9.74 4.81
N THR A 12 -11.95 -8.58 4.49
CA THR A 12 -12.01 -7.40 5.35
C THR A 12 -12.53 -6.20 4.56
N LYS A 13 -12.85 -5.13 5.26
CA LYS A 13 -13.25 -3.87 4.64
C LYS A 13 -12.01 -3.14 4.13
N TRP A 14 -12.13 -2.48 2.99
CA TRP A 14 -11.07 -1.64 2.44
C TRP A 14 -11.26 -0.21 2.92
N GLN A 15 -10.20 0.36 3.47
CA GLN A 15 -10.21 1.72 4.01
C GLN A 15 -10.02 2.74 2.89
N PRO A 16 -10.97 3.68 2.68
CA PRO A 16 -10.74 4.79 1.77
C PRO A 16 -9.62 5.68 2.31
N LEU A 17 -8.67 6.05 1.45
CA LEU A 17 -7.58 6.96 1.82
C LEU A 17 -7.75 8.33 1.20
N ARG A 18 -7.89 8.39 -0.11
CA ARG A 18 -8.07 9.61 -0.89
C ARG A 18 -8.63 9.23 -2.25
N ALA A 19 -8.91 10.22 -3.10
CA ALA A 19 -9.54 9.98 -4.40
C ALA A 19 -8.81 8.89 -5.20
N GLY A 20 -9.54 7.82 -5.53
CA GLY A 20 -9.07 6.71 -6.32
C GLY A 20 -8.21 5.69 -5.57
N ILE A 21 -8.08 5.78 -4.24
CA ILE A 21 -7.25 4.85 -3.47
C ILE A 21 -7.98 4.35 -2.24
N GLU A 22 -8.01 3.01 -2.10
CA GLU A 22 -8.40 2.36 -0.86
C GLU A 22 -7.37 1.28 -0.53
N ARG A 23 -7.28 0.90 0.74
CA ARG A 23 -6.26 -0.07 1.17
C ARG A 23 -6.73 -1.00 2.26
N VAL A 24 -6.00 -2.10 2.40
CA VAL A 24 -6.04 -2.97 3.57
C VAL A 24 -4.62 -3.02 4.15
N VAL A 25 -4.51 -2.89 5.46
CA VAL A 25 -3.28 -3.20 6.18
C VAL A 25 -3.40 -4.65 6.62
N PHE A 26 -2.44 -5.48 6.26
CA PHE A 26 -2.49 -6.90 6.56
C PHE A 26 -1.21 -7.36 7.24
N ALA A 27 -1.22 -8.58 7.78
CA ALA A 27 -0.09 -9.15 8.54
C ALA A 27 0.30 -8.25 9.73
N MET A 28 -0.71 -7.68 10.40
CA MET A 28 -0.51 -6.73 11.50
C MET A 28 0.12 -7.37 12.74
N GLU A 29 0.20 -8.70 12.77
CA GLU A 29 0.83 -9.48 13.83
C GLU A 29 2.35 -9.53 13.72
N ALA A 30 2.92 -9.08 12.60
CA ALA A 30 4.37 -9.03 12.43
C ALA A 30 4.97 -7.89 13.26
N ASP A 31 6.13 -8.12 13.88
CA ASP A 31 6.79 -7.13 14.74
C ASP A 31 7.62 -6.11 13.95
N THR A 32 8.26 -6.54 12.86
CA THR A 32 9.27 -5.73 12.16
C THR A 32 8.86 -5.26 10.77
N LEU A 33 7.69 -5.69 10.32
CA LEU A 33 7.18 -5.38 8.98
C LEU A 33 5.84 -4.69 9.07
N CYS A 34 5.56 -3.82 8.08
CA CYS A 34 4.22 -3.34 7.83
C CYS A 34 3.87 -3.67 6.39
N CYS A 35 2.74 -4.30 6.16
CA CYS A 35 2.29 -4.72 4.83
C CYS A 35 0.96 -4.08 4.50
N THR A 36 0.85 -3.52 3.31
CA THR A 36 -0.41 -2.96 2.81
C THR A 36 -0.68 -3.43 1.40
N ILE A 37 -1.96 -3.52 1.05
CA ILE A 37 -2.38 -3.64 -0.34
C ILE A 37 -3.31 -2.48 -0.66
N GLY A 38 -3.01 -1.77 -1.75
CA GLY A 38 -3.84 -0.69 -2.26
C GLY A 38 -4.58 -1.13 -3.51
N ARG A 39 -5.82 -0.69 -3.64
CA ARG A 39 -6.58 -0.75 -4.88
C ARG A 39 -6.64 0.67 -5.41
N VAL A 40 -6.00 0.90 -6.57
CA VAL A 40 -5.79 2.24 -7.10
C VAL A 40 -6.43 2.34 -8.47
N GLU A 41 -7.35 3.28 -8.60
CA GLU A 41 -8.09 3.53 -9.85
C GLU A 41 -7.28 4.43 -10.78
N ASN A 42 -7.55 4.36 -12.09
CA ASN A 42 -6.99 5.29 -13.05
C ASN A 42 -7.34 6.73 -12.65
N GLY A 43 -6.36 7.62 -12.71
CA GLY A 43 -6.53 9.02 -12.35
C GLY A 43 -6.56 9.27 -10.85
N ASN A 44 -5.92 8.41 -10.06
CA ASN A 44 -5.83 8.60 -8.61
C ASN A 44 -5.17 9.93 -8.23
N GLU A 45 -5.53 10.44 -7.07
CA GLU A 45 -4.82 11.57 -6.49
C GLU A 45 -3.38 11.17 -6.16
N VAL A 46 -2.40 11.90 -6.71
CA VAL A 46 -0.98 11.63 -6.41
C VAL A 46 -0.58 12.37 -5.14
N LYS A 47 0.26 11.72 -4.33
CA LYS A 47 0.75 12.28 -3.07
C LYS A 47 2.24 11.99 -2.89
N PRO A 48 3.12 12.85 -3.46
CA PRO A 48 4.55 12.71 -3.20
C PRO A 48 4.85 12.79 -1.70
N HIS A 49 5.62 11.84 -1.20
CA HIS A 49 5.91 11.76 0.23
C HIS A 49 7.24 11.05 0.49
N THR A 50 7.72 11.19 1.72
CA THR A 50 8.92 10.50 2.22
C THR A 50 8.58 9.85 3.56
N HIS A 51 9.35 8.85 3.94
CA HIS A 51 9.29 8.23 5.26
C HIS A 51 10.63 7.55 5.56
N PRO A 52 10.97 7.33 6.84
CA PRO A 52 12.24 6.70 7.21
C PRO A 52 12.32 5.21 6.92
N ASN A 53 11.21 4.57 6.59
CA ASN A 53 11.17 3.15 6.27
C ASN A 53 11.78 2.86 4.89
N GLU A 54 12.46 1.74 4.77
CA GLU A 54 12.73 1.14 3.48
C GLU A 54 11.45 0.46 3.00
N GLN A 55 11.21 0.46 1.70
CA GLN A 55 9.97 -0.06 1.13
C GLN A 55 10.24 -0.88 -0.13
N VAL A 56 9.48 -1.95 -0.28
CA VAL A 56 9.32 -2.63 -1.58
C VAL A 56 7.89 -2.38 -2.03
N ALA A 57 7.74 -1.82 -3.23
CA ALA A 57 6.44 -1.67 -3.88
C ALA A 57 6.36 -2.69 -5.01
N LEU A 58 5.27 -3.44 -5.07
CA LEU A 58 5.09 -4.44 -6.13
C LEU A 58 3.64 -4.42 -6.63
N VAL A 59 3.45 -4.83 -7.88
CA VAL A 59 2.13 -4.87 -8.51
C VAL A 59 1.69 -6.31 -8.68
N LEU A 60 0.48 -6.60 -8.20
CA LEU A 60 -0.15 -7.91 -8.32
C LEU A 60 -1.04 -7.98 -9.56
N GLU A 61 -1.76 -6.90 -9.86
CA GLU A 61 -2.71 -6.81 -10.96
C GLU A 61 -2.80 -5.37 -11.45
N GLY A 62 -3.02 -5.18 -12.75
CA GLY A 62 -3.06 -3.85 -13.34
C GLY A 62 -1.67 -3.29 -13.59
N GLU A 63 -1.59 -1.99 -13.81
CA GLU A 63 -0.35 -1.29 -14.18
C GLU A 63 -0.33 0.10 -13.55
N CYS A 64 0.88 0.62 -13.32
CA CYS A 64 1.05 1.98 -12.84
C CYS A 64 2.43 2.53 -13.22
N ASP A 65 2.59 3.84 -13.11
CA ASP A 65 3.90 4.46 -12.98
C ASP A 65 4.16 4.67 -11.50
N TYR A 66 5.26 4.12 -11.02
CA TYR A 66 5.69 4.32 -9.65
C TYR A 66 6.91 5.24 -9.68
N TYR A 67 6.75 6.44 -9.11
CA TYR A 67 7.79 7.47 -9.14
C TYR A 67 8.68 7.32 -7.91
N VAL A 68 9.99 7.21 -8.13
CA VAL A 68 11.00 7.19 -7.07
C VAL A 68 12.08 8.21 -7.43
N ALA A 69 12.32 9.18 -6.56
CA ALA A 69 13.27 10.28 -6.80
C ALA A 69 12.99 11.00 -8.13
N GLY A 70 11.72 11.17 -8.47
CA GLY A 70 11.30 11.86 -9.69
C GLY A 70 11.37 11.03 -10.96
N VAL A 71 11.77 9.76 -10.89
CA VAL A 71 11.88 8.87 -12.05
C VAL A 71 10.70 7.91 -12.08
N PRO A 72 9.92 7.86 -13.18
CA PRO A 72 8.83 6.91 -13.31
C PRO A 72 9.34 5.51 -13.69
N TYR A 73 8.84 4.51 -12.98
CA TYR A 73 9.07 3.11 -13.29
C TYR A 73 7.72 2.49 -13.63
N ARG A 74 7.57 1.98 -14.85
CA ARG A 74 6.31 1.33 -15.24
C ARG A 74 6.26 -0.06 -14.63
N LEU A 75 5.30 -0.28 -13.71
CA LEU A 75 5.11 -1.56 -13.05
C LEU A 75 3.86 -2.25 -13.61
N THR A 76 4.02 -3.51 -13.98
CA THR A 76 2.94 -4.41 -14.39
C THR A 76 2.87 -5.58 -13.42
N ALA A 77 1.93 -6.51 -13.61
CA ALA A 77 1.80 -7.67 -12.72
C ALA A 77 3.13 -8.42 -12.59
N GLY A 78 3.62 -8.57 -11.37
CA GLY A 78 4.92 -9.20 -11.07
C GLY A 78 6.10 -8.22 -10.99
N SER A 79 5.89 -6.96 -11.35
CA SER A 79 6.94 -5.93 -11.25
C SER A 79 7.09 -5.44 -9.80
N TRP A 80 8.30 -5.00 -9.48
CA TRP A 80 8.59 -4.42 -8.17
C TRP A 80 9.62 -3.29 -8.30
N VAL A 81 9.64 -2.42 -7.32
CA VAL A 81 10.66 -1.38 -7.18
C VAL A 81 11.00 -1.23 -5.70
N THR A 82 12.27 -0.96 -5.41
CA THR A 82 12.70 -0.66 -4.04
C THR A 82 12.74 0.84 -3.83
N VAL A 83 12.31 1.28 -2.65
CA VAL A 83 12.32 2.69 -2.26
C VAL A 83 13.20 2.82 -1.03
N PRO A 84 14.40 3.44 -1.16
CA PRO A 84 15.27 3.66 0.00
C PRO A 84 14.63 4.58 1.03
N PRO A 85 15.10 4.54 2.30
CA PRO A 85 14.62 5.48 3.32
C PRO A 85 14.74 6.95 2.87
N ASN A 86 13.71 7.73 3.17
CA ASN A 86 13.68 9.20 2.96
C ASN A 86 13.78 9.65 1.49
N VAL A 87 13.50 8.76 0.56
CA VAL A 87 13.44 9.12 -0.87
C VAL A 87 12.00 9.40 -1.25
N GLU A 88 11.75 10.53 -1.92
CA GLU A 88 10.39 10.90 -2.35
C GLU A 88 9.86 9.90 -3.36
N HIS A 89 8.61 9.51 -3.18
CA HIS A 89 7.95 8.54 -4.07
C HIS A 89 6.43 8.71 -4.04
N TYR A 90 5.78 8.20 -5.08
CA TYR A 90 4.32 8.14 -5.17
C TYR A 90 3.89 7.23 -6.33
N ILE A 91 2.64 6.78 -6.27
CA ILE A 91 2.02 5.98 -7.33
C ILE A 91 1.11 6.85 -8.20
N HIS A 92 1.14 6.61 -9.51
CA HIS A 92 0.21 7.21 -10.46
C HIS A 92 -0.31 6.11 -11.38
N VAL A 93 -1.61 5.84 -11.30
CA VAL A 93 -2.28 4.85 -12.15
C VAL A 93 -2.99 5.55 -13.28
N TYR A 94 -2.65 5.17 -14.50
CA TYR A 94 -3.33 5.61 -15.72
C TYR A 94 -3.13 4.53 -16.79
N ASP A 95 -4.08 4.46 -17.73
CA ASP A 95 -4.06 3.44 -18.79
C ASP A 95 -3.92 2.02 -18.26
N SER A 96 -4.42 1.77 -17.05
CA SER A 96 -4.47 0.42 -16.50
C SER A 96 -5.77 -0.25 -16.97
N PRO A 97 -5.70 -1.51 -17.47
CA PRO A 97 -6.91 -2.19 -17.96
C PRO A 97 -7.90 -2.54 -16.84
N VAL A 98 -7.41 -2.63 -15.62
CA VAL A 98 -8.20 -2.89 -14.40
C VAL A 98 -7.60 -2.04 -13.28
N PRO A 99 -8.31 -1.86 -12.16
CA PRO A 99 -7.70 -1.19 -11.01
C PRO A 99 -6.36 -1.84 -10.63
N CYS A 100 -5.37 -1.03 -10.29
CA CYS A 100 -4.06 -1.53 -9.93
C CYS A 100 -4.07 -2.03 -8.50
N LEU A 101 -3.73 -3.31 -8.30
CA LEU A 101 -3.52 -3.87 -6.97
C LEU A 101 -2.03 -3.79 -6.67
N GLN A 102 -1.67 -2.95 -5.71
CA GLN A 102 -0.28 -2.63 -5.40
C GLN A 102 0.00 -2.96 -3.94
N ILE A 103 1.03 -3.75 -3.70
CA ILE A 103 1.43 -4.18 -2.37
C ILE A 103 2.67 -3.40 -1.94
N ASP A 104 2.68 -2.91 -0.70
CA ASP A 104 3.83 -2.29 -0.08
C ASP A 104 4.28 -3.11 1.12
N ILE A 105 5.58 -3.32 1.23
CA ILE A 105 6.21 -3.93 2.40
C ILE A 105 7.21 -2.91 2.94
N PHE A 106 7.02 -2.52 4.20
CA PHE A 106 7.87 -1.53 4.87
C PHE A 106 8.67 -2.17 5.99
N THR A 107 9.90 -1.71 6.19
CA THR A 107 10.72 -2.03 7.37
C THR A 107 11.40 -0.75 7.86
N PRO A 108 11.47 -0.50 9.19
CA PRO A 108 10.72 -1.20 10.24
C PRO A 108 9.22 -0.98 10.13
N ASP A 109 8.47 -1.51 11.09
CA ASP A 109 7.02 -1.38 11.16
C ASP A 109 6.55 0.08 11.10
N ARG A 110 5.31 0.25 10.66
CA ARG A 110 4.62 1.55 10.61
C ARG A 110 3.37 1.49 11.49
N PRO A 111 3.52 1.65 12.82
CA PRO A 111 2.40 1.52 13.74
C PRO A 111 1.25 2.49 13.45
N GLU A 112 1.53 3.67 12.87
CA GLU A 112 0.50 4.63 12.48
C GLU A 112 -0.46 4.05 11.44
N TYR A 113 0.00 3.15 10.57
CA TYR A 113 -0.86 2.48 9.59
C TYR A 113 -1.75 1.45 10.25
N THR A 114 -1.18 0.63 11.13
CA THR A 114 -1.93 -0.39 11.88
C THR A 114 -2.99 0.26 12.77
N GLU A 115 -2.63 1.34 13.46
CA GLU A 115 -3.56 2.07 14.32
C GLU A 115 -4.71 2.68 13.53
N SER A 116 -4.41 3.32 12.40
CA SER A 116 -5.42 3.93 11.54
C SER A 116 -6.38 2.87 10.98
N PHE A 117 -5.87 1.76 10.50
CA PHE A 117 -6.69 0.70 9.93
C PHE A 117 -7.55 0.01 11.00
N THR A 118 -6.97 -0.25 12.17
CA THR A 118 -7.70 -0.84 13.30
C THR A 118 -8.86 0.06 13.74
N ALA A 119 -8.62 1.37 13.82
CA ALA A 119 -9.66 2.35 14.16
C ALA A 119 -10.76 2.37 13.09
N PHE A 120 -10.40 2.31 11.81
CA PHE A 120 -11.36 2.24 10.72
C PHE A 120 -12.24 0.99 10.83
N LEU A 121 -11.66 -0.18 11.08
CA LEU A 121 -12.42 -1.42 11.22
C LEU A 121 -13.39 -1.35 12.41
N ALA A 122 -12.96 -0.80 13.53
CA ALA A 122 -13.81 -0.62 14.72
C ALA A 122 -14.99 0.29 14.40
N GLU A 123 -14.78 1.37 13.66
CA GLU A 123 -15.82 2.29 13.23
C GLU A 123 -16.82 1.61 12.30
N GLU A 124 -16.35 0.80 11.36
CA GLU A 124 -17.22 0.05 10.44
C GLU A 124 -18.08 -0.97 11.20
N GLU A 125 -17.54 -1.63 12.22
CA GLU A 125 -18.30 -2.57 13.05
C GLU A 125 -19.42 -1.88 13.84
N GLY A 126 -19.26 -0.59 14.18
CA GLY A 126 -20.23 0.18 14.91
C GLY A 126 -21.40 0.71 14.08
N LYS A 127 -21.41 0.48 12.78
CA LYS A 127 -22.46 0.94 11.85
C LYS A 127 -23.62 -0.02 11.74
#